data_539a9d966e0f13e80822d225b92297e6
#
_entry.id   539a9d966e0f13e80822d225b92297e6
#
_cell.length_a   1.000
_cell.length_b   1.000
_cell.length_c   1.000
_cell.angle_alpha   90.00
_cell.angle_beta   90.00
_cell.angle_gamma   90.00
#
_symmetry.space_group_name_H-M   'P 1'
#
loop_
_entity.id
_entity.type
_entity.pdbx_description
1 polymer ?
#
loop_
_entity_poly.entity_id
_entity_poly.type
_entity_poly.pdbx_seq_one_letter_code
_entity_poly.pdbx_strand_id
1 'polypeptide(L)'
;MKISRICLGAMQFGNTAPWMVELEDARKIWKKAWDLGINCIDTANVYSRGRSEEIVGELVKGMREDVVIATKVFGQMGNGPNDRGLSRKHVMRQI
;
A
#
# COMPACT_ATOMS: atom_id res chain seq x y z
N MET A 1 -11.89 -16.46 4.48
CA MET A 1 -10.99 -15.35 4.87
C MET A 1 -11.74 -14.42 5.82
N LYS A 2 -11.11 -14.03 6.91
CA LYS A 2 -11.65 -13.02 7.82
C LYS A 2 -10.97 -11.68 7.54
N ILE A 3 -11.76 -10.64 7.31
CA ILE A 3 -11.30 -9.28 7.07
C ILE A 3 -12.06 -8.30 7.98
N SER A 4 -11.38 -7.30 8.50
CA SER A 4 -12.00 -6.25 9.30
C SER A 4 -12.99 -5.42 8.46
N ARG A 5 -14.01 -4.87 9.11
CA ARG A 5 -15.04 -4.04 8.45
C ARG A 5 -14.48 -2.68 8.01
N ILE A 6 -13.35 -2.30 8.56
CA ILE A 6 -12.62 -1.06 8.22
C ILE A 6 -11.26 -1.48 7.70
N CYS A 7 -10.78 -0.84 6.64
CA CYS A 7 -9.46 -1.03 6.06
C CYS A 7 -8.65 0.26 6.23
N LEU A 8 -7.38 0.14 6.58
CA LEU A 8 -6.48 1.29 6.68
C LEU A 8 -6.07 1.74 5.29
N GLY A 9 -6.41 2.97 4.90
CA GLY A 9 -5.91 3.58 3.66
C GLY A 9 -4.47 4.02 3.82
N ALA A 10 -3.61 3.70 2.85
CA ALA A 10 -2.16 3.98 2.89
C ALA A 10 -1.73 5.06 1.88
N MET A 11 -2.64 5.83 1.31
CA MET A 11 -2.29 6.91 0.37
C MET A 11 -1.40 7.98 1.00
N GLN A 12 -1.54 8.23 2.29
CA GLN A 12 -0.71 9.17 3.04
C GLN A 12 0.66 8.61 3.44
N PHE A 13 0.93 7.33 3.22
CA PHE A 13 2.26 6.75 3.48
C PHE A 13 3.18 7.06 2.30
N GLY A 14 4.16 7.92 2.56
CA GLY A 14 5.09 8.33 1.51
C GLY A 14 5.79 9.64 1.82
N ASN A 15 6.35 10.26 0.77
CA ASN A 15 7.24 11.41 0.91
C ASN A 15 7.14 12.41 -0.25
N THR A 16 6.07 12.36 -1.05
CA THR A 16 5.91 13.25 -2.21
C THR A 16 5.07 14.49 -1.91
N ALA A 17 4.54 14.61 -0.70
CA ALA A 17 3.79 15.79 -0.25
C ALA A 17 3.99 16.05 1.25
N PRO A 18 3.86 17.33 1.73
CA PRO A 18 4.11 17.67 3.14
C PRO A 18 3.18 17.00 4.15
N TRP A 19 1.98 16.58 3.73
CA TRP A 19 0.99 15.92 4.59
C TRP A 19 1.20 14.40 4.69
N MET A 20 2.17 13.86 3.95
CA MET A 20 2.48 12.43 3.99
C MET A 20 3.37 12.08 5.18
N VAL A 21 3.34 10.81 5.57
CA VAL A 21 4.14 10.28 6.68
C VAL A 21 5.02 9.14 6.20
N GLU A 22 6.24 9.11 6.68
CA GLU A 22 7.23 8.07 6.43
C GLU A 22 7.07 6.90 7.42
N LEU A 23 7.94 5.90 7.27
CA LEU A 23 7.86 4.61 7.94
C LEU A 23 7.68 4.69 9.47
N GLU A 24 8.39 5.58 10.15
CA GLU A 24 8.33 5.68 11.62
C GLU A 24 6.92 6.05 12.12
N ASP A 25 6.30 7.05 11.51
CA ASP A 25 4.94 7.45 11.88
C ASP A 25 3.90 6.45 11.34
N ALA A 26 4.14 5.86 10.16
CA ALA A 26 3.30 4.80 9.63
C ALA A 26 3.26 3.58 10.56
N ARG A 27 4.40 3.23 11.21
CA ARG A 27 4.43 2.15 12.21
C ARG A 27 3.50 2.43 13.40
N LYS A 28 3.48 3.65 13.89
CA LYS A 28 2.61 4.06 15.00
C LYS A 28 1.13 3.95 14.59
N ILE A 29 0.80 4.43 13.40
CA ILE A 29 -0.55 4.36 12.84
C ILE A 29 -0.99 2.90 12.67
N TRP A 30 -0.15 2.08 12.04
CA TRP A 30 -0.45 0.67 11.82
C TRP A 30 -0.60 -0.10 13.13
N LYS A 31 0.31 0.10 14.08
CA LYS A 31 0.21 -0.53 15.39
C LYS A 31 -1.14 -0.22 16.06
N LYS A 32 -1.56 1.03 16.03
CA LYS A 32 -2.85 1.43 16.59
C LYS A 32 -4.02 0.79 15.85
N ALA A 33 -3.98 0.77 14.52
CA ALA A 33 -5.00 0.12 13.70
C ALA A 33 -5.10 -1.38 14.03
N TRP A 34 -3.97 -2.06 14.09
CA TRP A 34 -3.89 -3.48 14.44
C TRP A 34 -4.46 -3.77 15.84
N ASP A 35 -4.08 -2.97 16.84
CA ASP A 35 -4.60 -3.10 18.22
C ASP A 35 -6.12 -2.89 18.29
N LEU A 36 -6.70 -2.16 17.33
CA LEU A 36 -8.15 -1.96 17.19
C LEU A 36 -8.83 -3.07 16.36
N GLY A 37 -8.10 -4.07 15.91
CA GLY A 37 -8.63 -5.21 15.15
C GLY A 37 -8.70 -4.99 13.63
N ILE A 38 -8.04 -3.97 13.10
CA ILE A 38 -7.95 -3.74 11.64
C ILE A 38 -6.84 -4.63 11.08
N ASN A 39 -7.18 -5.54 10.17
CA ASN A 39 -6.24 -6.44 9.52
C ASN A 39 -6.18 -6.24 7.99
N CYS A 40 -6.69 -5.13 7.49
CA CYS A 40 -6.72 -4.81 6.06
C CYS A 40 -6.03 -3.47 5.80
N ILE A 41 -5.16 -3.42 4.79
CA ILE A 41 -4.50 -2.20 4.30
C ILE A 41 -4.80 -2.03 2.81
N ASP A 42 -5.23 -0.83 2.40
CA ASP A 42 -5.45 -0.46 1.00
C ASP A 42 -4.35 0.50 0.53
N THR A 43 -3.61 0.11 -0.49
CA THR A 43 -2.55 0.90 -1.11
C THR A 43 -2.71 0.93 -2.64
N ALA A 44 -1.74 1.48 -3.34
CA ALA A 44 -1.63 1.45 -4.81
C ALA A 44 -0.17 1.66 -5.23
N ASN A 45 0.20 1.12 -6.40
CA ASN A 45 1.54 1.31 -6.95
C ASN A 45 1.89 2.80 -7.18
N VAL A 46 0.92 3.63 -7.54
CA VAL A 46 1.14 5.07 -7.77
C VAL A 46 1.27 5.91 -6.51
N TYR A 47 0.87 5.40 -5.34
CA TYR A 47 0.95 6.18 -4.11
C TYR A 47 2.42 6.45 -3.75
N SER A 48 2.79 7.73 -3.79
CA SER A 48 4.19 8.17 -3.65
C SER A 48 5.15 7.38 -4.55
N ARG A 49 4.70 7.07 -5.77
CA ARG A 49 5.51 6.35 -6.79
C ARG A 49 6.09 5.02 -6.29
N GLY A 50 5.29 4.26 -5.54
CA GLY A 50 5.67 2.97 -4.97
C GLY A 50 6.11 3.03 -3.51
N ARG A 51 6.41 4.22 -2.96
CA ARG A 51 6.86 4.34 -1.57
C ARG A 51 5.82 3.85 -0.56
N SER A 52 4.52 4.05 -0.84
CA SER A 52 3.46 3.53 0.01
C SER A 52 3.49 2.00 0.09
N GLU A 53 3.67 1.31 -1.03
CA GLU A 53 3.78 -0.16 -1.04
C GLU A 53 5.03 -0.65 -0.29
N GLU A 54 6.17 0.04 -0.44
CA GLU A 54 7.39 -0.27 0.32
C GLU A 54 7.16 -0.14 1.83
N ILE A 55 6.54 0.96 2.26
CA ILE A 55 6.21 1.18 3.67
C ILE A 55 5.27 0.08 4.17
N VAL A 56 4.19 -0.22 3.44
CA VAL A 56 3.27 -1.31 3.80
C VAL A 56 4.02 -2.64 3.92
N GLY A 57 4.92 -2.96 2.99
CA GLY A 57 5.76 -4.14 3.06
C GLY A 57 6.57 -4.23 4.36
N GLU A 58 7.16 -3.11 4.80
CA GLU A 58 7.89 -3.03 6.06
C GLU A 58 6.98 -3.19 7.30
N LEU A 59 5.77 -2.61 7.24
CA LEU A 59 4.82 -2.69 8.35
C LEU A 59 4.36 -4.12 8.63
N VAL A 60 4.22 -4.94 7.59
CA VAL A 60 3.66 -6.30 7.72
C VAL A 60 4.71 -7.39 7.84
N LYS A 61 6.00 -7.06 7.92
CA LYS A 61 7.06 -8.03 8.15
C LYS A 61 6.80 -8.85 9.41
N GLY A 62 6.84 -10.17 9.25
CA GLY A 62 6.59 -11.12 10.35
C GLY A 62 5.12 -11.37 10.66
N MET A 63 4.18 -10.67 9.98
CA MET A 63 2.74 -10.87 10.15
C MET A 63 1.98 -10.89 8.81
N ARG A 64 2.68 -11.10 7.70
CA ARG A 64 2.12 -11.03 6.34
C ARG A 64 0.88 -11.92 6.14
N GLU A 65 0.89 -13.11 6.72
CA GLU A 65 -0.21 -14.08 6.59
C GLU A 65 -1.48 -13.65 7.31
N ASP A 66 -1.37 -12.77 8.30
CA ASP A 66 -2.50 -12.30 9.10
C ASP A 66 -3.11 -11.01 8.53
N VAL A 67 -2.46 -10.39 7.54
CA VAL A 67 -2.86 -9.10 6.97
C VAL A 67 -3.35 -9.25 5.54
N VAL A 68 -4.52 -8.70 5.26
CA VAL A 68 -5.06 -8.58 3.90
C VAL A 68 -4.57 -7.27 3.30
N ILE A 69 -3.90 -7.35 2.15
CA ILE A 69 -3.40 -6.17 1.43
C ILE A 69 -4.14 -6.07 0.10
N ALA A 70 -4.79 -4.93 -0.11
CA ALA A 70 -5.35 -4.54 -1.40
C ALA A 70 -4.43 -3.51 -2.05
N THR A 71 -4.08 -3.72 -3.32
CA THR A 71 -3.33 -2.74 -4.11
C THR A 71 -3.96 -2.55 -5.49
N LYS A 72 -3.48 -1.55 -6.23
CA LYS A 72 -4.02 -1.14 -7.53
C LYS A 72 -2.87 -0.94 -8.52
N VAL A 73 -3.11 -1.22 -9.79
CA VAL A 73 -2.06 -1.22 -10.83
C VAL A 73 -2.42 -0.36 -12.06
N PHE A 74 -3.55 0.33 -12.05
CA PHE A 74 -4.02 1.09 -13.22
C PHE A 74 -3.17 2.32 -13.53
N GLY A 75 -2.64 2.97 -12.51
CA GLY A 75 -1.97 4.26 -12.63
C GLY A 75 -0.69 4.23 -13.45
N GLN A 76 -0.30 5.40 -13.95
CA GLN A 76 0.92 5.55 -14.75
C GLN A 76 2.16 5.51 -13.85
N MET A 77 3.05 4.55 -14.12
CA MET A 77 4.29 4.34 -13.36
C MET A 77 5.55 4.73 -14.14
N GLY A 78 5.44 5.02 -15.43
CA GLY A 78 6.55 5.41 -16.29
C GLY A 78 6.05 6.15 -17.53
N ASN A 79 6.97 6.45 -18.46
CA ASN A 79 6.67 7.21 -19.67
C ASN A 79 6.39 6.34 -20.90
N GLY A 80 6.52 5.02 -20.76
CA GLY A 80 6.29 4.09 -21.85
C GLY A 80 4.80 3.85 -22.13
N PRO A 81 4.45 3.40 -23.34
CA PRO A 81 3.05 3.17 -23.71
C PRO A 81 2.39 2.03 -22.91
N ASN A 82 3.19 1.16 -22.29
CA ASN A 82 2.73 0.02 -21.50
C ASN A 82 2.97 0.20 -19.99
N ASP A 83 3.24 1.43 -19.55
CA ASP A 83 3.52 1.72 -18.14
C ASP A 83 2.27 2.21 -17.38
N ARG A 84 1.09 1.84 -17.87
CA ARG A 84 -0.22 2.14 -17.26
C ARG A 84 -1.30 1.14 -17.74
N GLY A 85 -2.45 1.18 -17.10
CA GLY A 85 -3.63 0.41 -17.51
C GLY A 85 -3.67 -0.98 -16.89
N LEU A 86 -4.53 -1.83 -17.43
CA LEU A 86 -4.80 -3.16 -16.89
C LEU A 86 -4.40 -4.28 -17.85
N SER A 87 -3.44 -4.02 -18.76
CA SER A 87 -2.89 -5.09 -19.57
C SER A 87 -2.19 -6.13 -18.70
N ARG A 88 -2.25 -7.40 -19.09
CA ARG A 88 -1.52 -8.46 -18.39
C ARG A 88 -0.04 -8.13 -18.22
N LYS A 89 0.58 -7.52 -19.25
CA LYS A 89 1.98 -7.10 -19.21
C LYS A 89 2.24 -6.11 -18.07
N HIS A 90 1.39 -5.08 -17.95
CA HIS A 90 1.57 -4.06 -16.89
C HIS A 90 1.29 -4.66 -15.52
N VAL A 91 0.19 -5.40 -15.36
CA VAL A 91 -0.16 -6.07 -14.09
C VAL A 91 1.01 -6.93 -13.58
N MET A 92 1.56 -7.80 -14.46
CA MET A 92 2.65 -8.71 -14.07
C MET A 92 3.96 -8.02 -13.72
N ARG A 93 4.13 -6.75 -14.14
CA ARG A 93 5.32 -5.96 -13.77
C ARG A 93 5.15 -5.24 -12.42
N GLN A 94 3.92 -5.05 -11.98
CA GLN A 94 3.62 -4.26 -10.78
C GLN A 94 3.39 -5.13 -9.53
N ILE A 95 3.29 -6.42 -9.70
CA ILE A 95 3.13 -7.38 -8.62
C ILE A 95 4.36 -8.29 -8.54
#